data_7f4b1a0d1a0b14431135f8229a164423
#
_entry.id   7f4b1a0d1a0b14431135f8229a164423
#
_cell.length_a   1.000
_cell.length_b   1.000
_cell.length_c   1.000
_cell.angle_alpha   90.00
_cell.angle_beta   90.00
_cell.angle_gamma   90.00
#
_symmetry.space_group_name_H-M   'P 1'
#
loop_
_entity.id
_entity.type
_entity.pdbx_description
1 polymer ?
#
loop_
_entity_poly.entity_id
_entity_poly.type
_entity_poly.pdbx_seq_one_letter_code
_entity_poly.pdbx_strand_id
1 'polypeptide(L)'
;MKLSRLMSHILGAGLVVSSMASPAWAQDQKLRLITWADYVPADVVAQFKKETGIDVELTLSNNEEMISKLRATGGAGFDLAQPSQDRITGPQQEFGIYKPMDLSKIKSELFIPSMLDATKKNTTLDGKVYGLPHIWGTDGLVVNTKLTKMTDYPDLCRADVKGKTAVRLKRPTLLAFAFASGKDPFALYKDPKAYGALMDEVGKSMIACKGNIKFYWDNKDQLLNGMRAGEVVGAMMWDTGGWKLNAEKPEIQFIAPKSGALGWIDTFAIPAKGRNDAAAYAWINFNMRPEIAAKVAGSAGNFTASKGADQLADPKLKAQFAASFPEAALKNVKWYPAVPAGIEDIEGRVLDRVKAAN
;
A
#
# COMPACT_ATOMS: atom_id res chain seq x y z
N MET A 1 7.86 99.47 29.33
CA MET A 1 8.87 98.91 30.24
C MET A 1 8.40 97.53 30.70
N LYS A 2 9.27 96.55 30.68
CA LYS A 2 9.22 95.14 31.13
C LYS A 2 8.71 94.12 30.08
N LEU A 3 9.69 93.44 29.51
CA LEU A 3 9.68 92.17 28.78
C LEU A 3 9.24 91.04 29.72
N SER A 4 8.38 90.15 29.20
CA SER A 4 8.27 88.80 29.75
C SER A 4 8.40 87.79 28.61
N ARG A 5 9.37 86.89 28.84
CA ARG A 5 9.73 85.78 27.92
C ARG A 5 8.64 84.71 27.91
N LEU A 6 8.22 84.33 26.76
CA LEU A 6 7.45 83.08 26.53
C LEU A 6 8.43 81.92 26.36
N MET A 7 8.37 80.93 27.22
CA MET A 7 9.01 79.60 27.02
C MET A 7 8.07 78.68 26.27
N SER A 8 8.54 78.25 25.11
CA SER A 8 7.80 77.22 24.29
C SER A 8 8.16 75.80 24.77
N HIS A 9 7.16 75.07 25.22
CA HIS A 9 7.33 73.66 25.51
C HIS A 9 6.94 72.89 24.24
N ILE A 10 7.90 72.16 23.65
CA ILE A 10 7.69 71.17 22.56
C ILE A 10 7.30 69.84 23.23
N LEU A 11 6.05 69.44 23.16
CA LEU A 11 5.63 68.05 23.45
C LEU A 11 5.94 67.19 22.26
N GLY A 12 6.92 66.26 22.39
CA GLY A 12 7.19 65.19 21.47
C GLY A 12 6.12 64.10 21.62
N ALA A 13 5.26 63.96 20.60
CA ALA A 13 4.32 62.83 20.49
C ALA A 13 5.10 61.58 19.97
N GLY A 14 5.43 60.68 20.87
CA GLY A 14 5.97 59.34 20.50
C GLY A 14 4.88 58.48 19.83
N LEU A 15 5.00 58.20 18.55
CA LEU A 15 4.23 57.18 17.86
C LEU A 15 4.65 55.80 18.35
N VAL A 16 3.84 55.19 19.21
CA VAL A 16 3.95 53.76 19.52
C VAL A 16 3.35 52.98 18.36
N VAL A 17 4.20 52.49 17.46
CA VAL A 17 3.78 51.53 16.43
C VAL A 17 3.59 50.16 17.12
N SER A 18 2.33 49.90 17.55
CA SER A 18 1.92 48.56 17.94
C SER A 18 1.93 47.66 16.70
N SER A 19 2.99 46.88 16.55
CA SER A 19 3.00 45.75 15.60
C SER A 19 1.94 44.74 16.05
N MET A 20 0.72 44.82 15.46
CA MET A 20 -0.23 43.74 15.54
C MET A 20 0.33 42.53 14.80
N ALA A 21 0.97 41.64 15.54
CA ALA A 21 1.25 40.31 15.09
C ALA A 21 -0.12 39.65 14.82
N SER A 22 -0.50 39.53 13.54
CA SER A 22 -1.65 38.74 13.14
C SER A 22 -1.49 37.35 13.77
N PRO A 23 -2.53 36.79 14.43
CA PRO A 23 -2.42 35.41 14.90
C PRO A 23 -2.17 34.55 13.67
N ALA A 24 -0.97 34.02 13.54
CA ALA A 24 -0.74 32.89 12.65
C ALA A 24 -1.75 31.84 13.10
N TRP A 25 -2.74 31.55 12.28
CA TRP A 25 -3.68 30.45 12.50
C TRP A 25 -2.81 29.24 12.79
N ALA A 26 -2.91 28.71 14.00
CA ALA A 26 -2.15 27.53 14.40
C ALA A 26 -2.54 26.44 13.39
N GLN A 27 -1.69 26.21 12.41
CA GLN A 27 -1.85 25.13 11.44
C GLN A 27 -1.99 23.86 12.26
N ASP A 28 -3.01 23.07 12.02
CA ASP A 28 -3.23 21.81 12.74
C ASP A 28 -1.92 20.99 12.67
N GLN A 29 -1.20 20.90 13.79
CA GLN A 29 0.10 20.24 13.87
C GLN A 29 -0.05 18.73 13.91
N LYS A 30 -1.09 18.21 13.27
CA LYS A 30 -1.40 16.78 13.19
C LYS A 30 -1.54 16.33 11.76
N LEU A 31 -0.99 15.15 11.49
CA LEU A 31 -1.22 14.35 10.29
C LEU A 31 -2.04 13.13 10.67
N ARG A 32 -3.29 13.03 10.21
CA ARG A 32 -4.13 11.83 10.37
C ARG A 32 -3.88 10.90 9.20
N LEU A 33 -3.15 9.82 9.47
CA LEU A 33 -2.71 8.86 8.47
C LEU A 33 -3.45 7.53 8.61
N ILE A 34 -4.13 7.09 7.54
CA ILE A 34 -4.65 5.73 7.44
C ILE A 34 -3.73 4.88 6.56
N THR A 35 -3.20 3.77 7.10
CA THR A 35 -2.09 3.04 6.51
C THR A 35 -2.07 1.56 6.89
N TRP A 36 -1.16 0.82 6.31
CA TRP A 36 -0.87 -0.58 6.63
C TRP A 36 -0.02 -0.70 7.90
N ALA A 37 -0.12 -1.85 8.56
CA ALA A 37 0.83 -2.21 9.60
C ALA A 37 2.27 -2.23 9.05
N ASP A 38 3.23 -1.88 9.89
CA ASP A 38 4.67 -1.89 9.60
C ASP A 38 5.18 -0.78 8.62
N TYR A 39 4.29 0.06 8.04
CA TYR A 39 4.71 1.15 7.14
C TYR A 39 5.16 2.43 7.88
N VAL A 40 4.95 2.48 9.17
CA VAL A 40 5.21 3.68 9.98
C VAL A 40 5.95 3.30 11.26
N PRO A 41 7.26 3.00 11.16
CA PRO A 41 8.08 2.68 12.33
C PRO A 41 8.13 3.86 13.31
N ALA A 42 8.15 3.55 14.60
CA ALA A 42 8.08 4.55 15.66
C ALA A 42 9.23 5.58 15.63
N ASP A 43 10.44 5.15 15.25
CA ASP A 43 11.61 6.02 15.11
C ASP A 43 11.46 7.01 13.93
N VAL A 44 10.80 6.59 12.84
CA VAL A 44 10.47 7.45 11.68
C VAL A 44 9.45 8.51 12.09
N VAL A 45 8.40 8.13 12.85
CA VAL A 45 7.43 9.09 13.41
C VAL A 45 8.10 10.11 14.33
N ALA A 46 8.94 9.62 15.25
CA ALA A 46 9.65 10.49 16.18
C ALA A 46 10.59 11.47 15.45
N GLN A 47 11.28 11.00 14.40
CA GLN A 47 12.14 11.84 13.59
C GLN A 47 11.33 12.89 12.81
N PHE A 48 10.20 12.51 12.21
CA PHE A 48 9.31 13.45 11.52
C PHE A 48 8.80 14.54 12.45
N LYS A 49 8.31 14.17 13.64
CA LYS A 49 7.87 15.12 14.66
C LYS A 49 9.00 16.08 15.08
N LYS A 50 10.20 15.54 15.31
CA LYS A 50 11.37 16.36 15.69
C LYS A 50 11.74 17.39 14.62
N GLU A 51 11.65 17.03 13.33
CA GLU A 51 12.02 17.89 12.20
C GLU A 51 10.94 18.91 11.83
N THR A 52 9.65 18.55 12.00
CA THR A 52 8.52 19.34 11.47
C THR A 52 7.61 19.92 12.55
N GLY A 53 7.67 19.42 13.78
CA GLY A 53 6.70 19.74 14.82
C GLY A 53 5.34 19.06 14.65
N ILE A 54 5.12 18.26 13.59
CA ILE A 54 3.85 17.64 13.27
C ILE A 54 3.71 16.29 13.96
N ASP A 55 2.62 16.11 14.70
CA ASP A 55 2.23 14.83 15.30
C ASP A 55 1.57 13.92 14.24
N VAL A 56 1.91 12.62 14.24
CA VAL A 56 1.28 11.64 13.36
C VAL A 56 0.30 10.79 14.14
N GLU A 57 -0.97 10.88 13.78
CA GLU A 57 -2.07 10.06 14.32
C GLU A 57 -2.36 8.92 13.35
N LEU A 58 -2.14 7.67 13.80
CA LEU A 58 -2.19 6.50 12.95
C LEU A 58 -3.53 5.74 13.09
N THR A 59 -4.07 5.33 11.94
CA THR A 59 -5.12 4.32 11.85
C THR A 59 -4.62 3.18 10.99
N LEU A 60 -4.44 2.00 11.57
CA LEU A 60 -4.05 0.80 10.82
C LEU A 60 -5.27 0.23 10.08
N SER A 61 -5.05 -0.22 8.84
CA SER A 61 -6.14 -0.63 7.96
C SER A 61 -5.63 -1.53 6.82
N ASN A 62 -6.54 -1.96 5.95
CA ASN A 62 -6.30 -2.60 4.65
C ASN A 62 -7.09 -1.87 3.57
N ASN A 63 -6.93 -2.27 2.27
CA ASN A 63 -7.59 -1.58 1.15
C ASN A 63 -9.11 -1.47 1.32
N GLU A 64 -9.77 -2.57 1.63
CA GLU A 64 -11.23 -2.64 1.73
C GLU A 64 -11.75 -1.73 2.84
N GLU A 65 -11.08 -1.75 3.99
CA GLU A 65 -11.43 -0.90 5.13
C GLU A 65 -11.10 0.56 4.90
N MET A 66 -9.95 0.90 4.27
CA MET A 66 -9.61 2.29 3.91
C MET A 66 -10.68 2.89 3.02
N ILE A 67 -11.04 2.18 1.94
CA ILE A 67 -12.07 2.62 0.99
C ILE A 67 -13.42 2.76 1.69
N SER A 68 -13.82 1.78 2.50
CA SER A 68 -15.07 1.79 3.24
C SER A 68 -15.14 2.99 4.20
N LYS A 69 -14.08 3.27 4.97
CA LYS A 69 -14.01 4.42 5.89
C LYS A 69 -14.06 5.76 5.14
N LEU A 70 -13.29 5.89 4.05
CA LEU A 70 -13.26 7.10 3.24
C LEU A 70 -14.63 7.34 2.54
N ARG A 71 -15.24 6.27 2.01
CA ARG A 71 -16.60 6.33 1.43
C ARG A 71 -17.64 6.78 2.45
N ALA A 72 -17.66 6.19 3.65
CA ALA A 72 -18.64 6.52 4.69
C ALA A 72 -18.57 7.98 5.13
N THR A 73 -17.40 8.62 5.03
CA THR A 73 -17.17 10.01 5.45
C THR A 73 -17.06 10.99 4.27
N GLY A 74 -17.15 10.50 3.03
CA GLY A 74 -16.90 11.28 1.81
C GLY A 74 -15.45 11.83 1.76
N GLY A 75 -14.48 11.05 2.25
CA GLY A 75 -13.06 11.41 2.30
C GLY A 75 -12.68 12.31 3.49
N ALA A 76 -13.50 12.38 4.55
CA ALA A 76 -13.14 13.10 5.78
C ALA A 76 -12.48 12.18 6.82
N GLY A 77 -11.88 12.80 7.84
CA GLY A 77 -11.29 12.11 8.98
C GLY A 77 -9.80 11.80 8.85
N PHE A 78 -9.26 11.80 7.64
CA PHE A 78 -7.85 11.55 7.37
C PHE A 78 -7.26 12.63 6.47
N ASP A 79 -5.94 12.85 6.59
CA ASP A 79 -5.18 13.81 5.79
C ASP A 79 -4.35 13.12 4.72
N LEU A 80 -3.97 11.85 4.97
CA LEU A 80 -3.24 11.00 4.03
C LEU A 80 -3.74 9.55 4.16
N ALA A 81 -3.85 8.87 3.02
CA ALA A 81 -4.20 7.46 2.92
C ALA A 81 -3.15 6.72 2.08
N GLN A 82 -2.97 5.42 2.34
CA GLN A 82 -1.99 4.60 1.63
C GLN A 82 -2.61 3.33 1.01
N PRO A 83 -3.61 3.48 0.12
CA PRO A 83 -4.17 2.34 -0.61
C PRO A 83 -3.23 1.87 -1.73
N SER A 84 -3.44 0.66 -2.23
CA SER A 84 -2.77 0.19 -3.44
C SER A 84 -3.20 0.99 -4.67
N GLN A 85 -2.30 1.16 -5.65
CA GLN A 85 -2.54 2.00 -6.84
C GLN A 85 -3.76 1.59 -7.65
N ASP A 86 -4.06 0.29 -7.69
CA ASP A 86 -5.20 -0.28 -8.37
C ASP A 86 -6.54 0.05 -7.69
N ARG A 87 -6.50 0.58 -6.45
CA ARG A 87 -7.65 0.99 -5.63
C ARG A 87 -7.87 2.51 -5.61
N ILE A 88 -7.33 3.24 -6.59
CA ILE A 88 -7.46 4.70 -6.67
C ILE A 88 -8.59 5.11 -7.61
N THR A 89 -8.50 4.76 -8.89
CA THR A 89 -9.38 5.34 -9.92
C THR A 89 -10.82 4.86 -9.83
N GLY A 90 -11.05 3.55 -9.57
CA GLY A 90 -12.40 3.01 -9.39
C GLY A 90 -13.16 3.69 -8.25
N PRO A 91 -12.66 3.61 -7.01
CA PRO A 91 -13.30 4.29 -5.87
C PRO A 91 -13.37 5.81 -6.01
N GLN A 92 -12.41 6.44 -6.72
CA GLN A 92 -12.51 7.86 -7.02
C GLN A 92 -13.66 8.18 -7.98
N GLN A 93 -13.83 7.38 -9.02
CA GLN A 93 -14.90 7.55 -9.99
C GLN A 93 -16.28 7.32 -9.38
N GLU A 94 -16.40 6.33 -8.48
CA GLU A 94 -17.68 5.99 -7.85
C GLU A 94 -18.06 6.92 -6.68
N PHE A 95 -17.06 7.30 -5.86
CA PHE A 95 -17.34 7.92 -4.56
C PHE A 95 -16.69 9.29 -4.36
N GLY A 96 -15.77 9.72 -5.23
CA GLY A 96 -15.09 11.01 -5.09
C GLY A 96 -14.31 11.17 -3.78
N ILE A 97 -13.67 10.10 -3.30
CA ILE A 97 -13.07 10.04 -1.95
C ILE A 97 -11.64 10.58 -1.87
N TYR A 98 -11.02 10.89 -2.99
CA TYR A 98 -9.68 11.48 -3.05
C TYR A 98 -9.72 12.86 -3.72
N LYS A 99 -8.71 13.69 -3.45
CA LYS A 99 -8.47 14.93 -4.19
C LYS A 99 -7.23 14.80 -5.08
N PRO A 100 -7.14 15.55 -6.18
CA PRO A 100 -5.95 15.53 -7.04
C PRO A 100 -4.70 15.92 -6.27
N MET A 101 -3.59 15.26 -6.60
CA MET A 101 -2.27 15.59 -6.07
C MET A 101 -1.73 16.88 -6.70
N ASP A 102 -1.26 17.80 -5.87
CA ASP A 102 -0.49 18.96 -6.32
C ASP A 102 0.98 18.55 -6.49
N LEU A 103 1.35 18.21 -7.71
CA LEU A 103 2.69 17.71 -8.04
C LEU A 103 3.79 18.76 -7.84
N SER A 104 3.45 20.07 -7.76
CA SER A 104 4.43 21.13 -7.47
C SER A 104 4.97 21.08 -6.03
N LYS A 105 4.27 20.41 -5.12
CA LYS A 105 4.65 20.20 -3.72
C LYS A 105 5.47 18.93 -3.49
N ILE A 106 5.71 18.15 -4.55
CA ILE A 106 6.41 16.87 -4.49
C ILE A 106 7.83 17.03 -5.00
N LYS A 107 8.79 16.51 -4.23
CA LYS A 107 10.19 16.39 -4.63
C LYS A 107 10.35 15.15 -5.52
N SER A 108 10.00 15.29 -6.80
CA SER A 108 9.95 14.18 -7.77
C SER A 108 11.31 13.50 -7.97
N GLU A 109 12.41 14.19 -7.72
CA GLU A 109 13.77 13.67 -7.77
C GLU A 109 14.06 12.57 -6.73
N LEU A 110 13.25 12.50 -5.67
CA LEU A 110 13.35 11.45 -4.64
C LEU A 110 12.73 10.12 -5.07
N PHE A 111 11.98 10.09 -6.16
CA PHE A 111 11.30 8.88 -6.62
C PHE A 111 12.11 8.17 -7.73
N ILE A 112 11.95 6.85 -7.82
CA ILE A 112 12.38 6.06 -8.98
C ILE A 112 11.52 6.49 -10.18
N PRO A 113 12.09 7.08 -11.25
CA PRO A 113 11.28 7.70 -12.30
C PRO A 113 10.28 6.76 -12.95
N SER A 114 10.68 5.53 -13.27
CA SER A 114 9.80 4.53 -13.90
C SER A 114 8.60 4.17 -13.02
N MET A 115 8.79 4.07 -11.70
CA MET A 115 7.69 3.79 -10.76
C MET A 115 6.77 4.99 -10.60
N LEU A 116 7.34 6.20 -10.52
CA LEU A 116 6.56 7.44 -10.44
C LEU A 116 5.66 7.59 -11.67
N ASP A 117 6.20 7.38 -12.87
CA ASP A 117 5.45 7.52 -14.12
C ASP A 117 4.40 6.42 -14.29
N ALA A 118 4.73 5.18 -13.95
CA ALA A 118 3.77 4.07 -13.98
C ALA A 118 2.62 4.29 -13.00
N THR A 119 2.92 4.69 -11.77
CA THR A 119 1.86 4.95 -10.77
C THR A 119 1.02 6.16 -11.15
N LYS A 120 1.62 7.27 -11.60
CA LYS A 120 0.84 8.41 -12.12
C LYS A 120 -0.12 7.96 -13.22
N LYS A 121 0.35 7.19 -14.19
CA LYS A 121 -0.50 6.65 -15.27
C LYS A 121 -1.68 5.83 -14.72
N ASN A 122 -1.44 4.94 -13.76
CA ASN A 122 -2.45 4.06 -13.19
C ASN A 122 -3.42 4.77 -12.22
N THR A 123 -3.03 5.94 -11.69
CA THR A 123 -3.84 6.71 -10.74
C THR A 123 -4.38 8.02 -11.34
N THR A 124 -4.30 8.17 -12.67
CA THR A 124 -4.88 9.33 -13.37
C THR A 124 -6.33 9.05 -13.75
N LEU A 125 -7.20 9.97 -13.37
CA LEU A 125 -8.61 10.03 -13.78
C LEU A 125 -8.92 11.46 -14.26
N ASP A 126 -9.52 11.60 -15.44
CA ASP A 126 -9.84 12.89 -16.07
C ASP A 126 -8.67 13.88 -16.08
N GLY A 127 -7.48 13.39 -16.45
CA GLY A 127 -6.23 14.17 -16.53
C GLY A 127 -5.62 14.59 -15.19
N LYS A 128 -6.19 14.14 -14.05
CA LYS A 128 -5.71 14.47 -12.70
C LYS A 128 -5.11 13.23 -12.04
N VAL A 129 -3.93 13.39 -11.43
CA VAL A 129 -3.23 12.32 -10.68
C VAL A 129 -3.76 12.28 -9.25
N TYR A 130 -4.09 11.09 -8.73
CA TYR A 130 -4.64 10.91 -7.39
C TYR A 130 -3.74 10.08 -6.46
N GLY A 131 -2.65 9.51 -6.96
CA GLY A 131 -1.73 8.70 -6.15
C GLY A 131 -0.28 8.78 -6.62
N LEU A 132 0.64 8.63 -5.66
CA LEU A 132 2.09 8.56 -5.89
C LEU A 132 2.62 7.26 -5.27
N PRO A 133 3.66 6.62 -5.85
CA PRO A 133 4.14 5.34 -5.35
C PRO A 133 4.83 5.49 -3.99
N HIS A 134 4.67 4.47 -3.13
CA HIS A 134 5.34 4.41 -1.83
C HIS A 134 6.13 3.11 -1.67
N ILE A 135 5.45 2.02 -1.38
CA ILE A 135 6.01 0.68 -1.14
C ILE A 135 5.50 -0.26 -2.22
N TRP A 136 6.30 -1.24 -2.60
CA TRP A 136 5.91 -2.27 -3.54
C TRP A 136 6.39 -3.65 -3.11
N GLY A 137 5.72 -4.67 -3.59
CA GLY A 137 6.02 -6.06 -3.33
C GLY A 137 5.21 -6.99 -4.22
N THR A 138 5.21 -8.25 -3.86
CA THR A 138 4.53 -9.29 -4.64
C THR A 138 3.75 -10.27 -3.77
N ASP A 139 2.69 -10.85 -4.34
CA ASP A 139 2.05 -12.07 -3.85
C ASP A 139 2.60 -13.27 -4.64
N GLY A 140 2.93 -14.34 -3.94
CA GLY A 140 3.41 -15.58 -4.55
C GLY A 140 3.15 -16.78 -3.66
N LEU A 141 3.97 -17.80 -3.78
CA LEU A 141 3.91 -19.00 -2.95
C LEU A 141 4.96 -18.97 -1.85
N VAL A 142 4.56 -19.34 -0.64
CA VAL A 142 5.46 -19.65 0.46
C VAL A 142 5.34 -21.14 0.74
N VAL A 143 6.46 -21.86 0.64
CA VAL A 143 6.48 -23.32 0.63
C VAL A 143 7.53 -23.87 1.58
N ASN A 144 7.18 -24.85 2.41
CA ASN A 144 8.14 -25.65 3.13
C ASN A 144 8.69 -26.74 2.19
N THR A 145 9.86 -26.51 1.63
CA THR A 145 10.46 -27.32 0.57
C THR A 145 10.94 -28.69 1.03
N LYS A 146 11.04 -28.92 2.35
CA LYS A 146 11.28 -30.25 2.93
C LYS A 146 10.03 -31.12 2.96
N LEU A 147 8.85 -30.49 3.03
CA LEU A 147 7.58 -31.22 3.18
C LEU A 147 6.82 -31.37 1.86
N THR A 148 7.00 -30.44 0.93
CA THR A 148 6.32 -30.47 -0.39
C THR A 148 7.12 -29.68 -1.42
N LYS A 149 6.80 -29.89 -2.70
CA LYS A 149 7.31 -29.10 -3.82
C LYS A 149 6.12 -28.44 -4.51
N MET A 150 6.13 -27.12 -4.57
CA MET A 150 5.14 -26.32 -5.30
C MET A 150 5.85 -25.36 -6.23
N THR A 151 5.30 -25.15 -7.40
CA THR A 151 5.87 -24.27 -8.43
C THR A 151 4.85 -23.29 -9.00
N ASP A 152 3.55 -23.55 -8.73
CA ASP A 152 2.47 -22.67 -9.18
C ASP A 152 1.25 -22.78 -8.25
N TYR A 153 0.34 -21.82 -8.35
CA TYR A 153 -0.84 -21.71 -7.50
C TYR A 153 -1.74 -22.96 -7.46
N PRO A 154 -1.96 -23.71 -8.56
CA PRO A 154 -2.74 -24.97 -8.52
C PRO A 154 -2.14 -26.04 -7.63
N ASP A 155 -0.84 -25.99 -7.34
CA ASP A 155 -0.19 -26.93 -6.42
C ASP A 155 -0.76 -26.89 -5.01
N LEU A 156 -1.37 -25.77 -4.61
CA LEU A 156 -2.10 -25.63 -3.34
C LEU A 156 -3.32 -26.58 -3.25
N CYS A 157 -3.81 -27.07 -4.40
CA CYS A 157 -5.00 -27.89 -4.52
C CYS A 157 -4.70 -29.39 -4.74
N ARG A 158 -3.42 -29.81 -4.71
CA ARG A 158 -3.04 -31.20 -4.92
C ARG A 158 -3.49 -32.09 -3.76
N ALA A 159 -3.79 -33.35 -4.05
CA ALA A 159 -4.31 -34.31 -3.08
C ALA A 159 -3.33 -34.59 -1.92
N ASP A 160 -2.01 -34.55 -2.19
CA ASP A 160 -0.95 -34.82 -1.19
C ASP A 160 -0.80 -33.73 -0.12
N VAL A 161 -1.40 -32.54 -0.34
CA VAL A 161 -1.39 -31.41 0.61
C VAL A 161 -2.79 -31.09 1.16
N LYS A 162 -3.73 -32.04 1.08
CA LYS A 162 -5.10 -31.87 1.58
C LYS A 162 -5.11 -31.44 3.06
N GLY A 163 -5.81 -30.33 3.37
CA GLY A 163 -5.94 -29.76 4.71
C GLY A 163 -4.65 -29.11 5.24
N LYS A 164 -3.65 -28.83 4.38
CA LYS A 164 -2.34 -28.31 4.80
C LYS A 164 -1.91 -27.06 4.03
N THR A 165 -2.83 -26.42 3.28
CA THR A 165 -2.53 -25.19 2.57
C THR A 165 -3.34 -24.01 3.11
N ALA A 166 -2.95 -22.79 2.78
CA ALA A 166 -3.69 -21.60 3.18
C ALA A 166 -3.63 -20.54 2.08
N VAL A 167 -4.71 -19.78 1.95
CA VAL A 167 -4.80 -18.65 1.02
C VAL A 167 -5.52 -17.48 1.70
N ARG A 168 -5.31 -16.29 1.19
CA ARG A 168 -6.09 -15.12 1.56
C ARG A 168 -7.34 -15.09 0.68
N LEU A 169 -8.53 -15.24 1.26
CA LEU A 169 -9.78 -15.23 0.48
C LEU A 169 -10.14 -13.78 0.10
N LYS A 170 -9.36 -13.23 -0.82
CA LYS A 170 -9.43 -11.87 -1.34
C LYS A 170 -9.11 -11.89 -2.85
N ARG A 171 -9.31 -10.74 -3.48
CA ARG A 171 -9.01 -10.50 -4.90
C ARG A 171 -7.69 -11.10 -5.41
N PRO A 172 -6.53 -10.97 -4.72
CA PRO A 172 -5.28 -11.56 -5.20
C PRO A 172 -5.39 -13.05 -5.50
N THR A 173 -6.10 -13.81 -4.67
CA THR A 173 -6.27 -15.26 -4.89
C THR A 173 -7.11 -15.55 -6.13
N LEU A 174 -8.17 -14.78 -6.41
CA LEU A 174 -8.92 -14.93 -7.66
C LEU A 174 -8.04 -14.70 -8.88
N LEU A 175 -7.25 -13.63 -8.87
CA LEU A 175 -6.34 -13.27 -9.96
C LEU A 175 -5.25 -14.33 -10.16
N ALA A 176 -4.67 -14.83 -9.07
CA ALA A 176 -3.66 -15.89 -9.09
C ALA A 176 -4.17 -17.16 -9.79
N PHE A 177 -5.37 -17.61 -9.43
CA PHE A 177 -6.00 -18.78 -10.05
C PHE A 177 -6.43 -18.52 -11.50
N ALA A 178 -6.82 -17.28 -11.85
CA ALA A 178 -7.09 -16.89 -13.24
C ALA A 178 -5.84 -17.00 -14.11
N PHE A 179 -4.70 -16.39 -13.68
CA PHE A 179 -3.43 -16.51 -14.39
C PHE A 179 -2.95 -17.96 -14.51
N ALA A 180 -3.10 -18.74 -13.44
CA ALA A 180 -2.75 -20.16 -13.44
C ALA A 180 -3.61 -21.01 -14.39
N SER A 181 -4.82 -20.56 -14.74
CA SER A 181 -5.63 -21.19 -15.78
C SER A 181 -5.22 -20.79 -17.21
N GLY A 182 -4.14 -20.01 -17.36
CA GLY A 182 -3.65 -19.51 -18.64
C GLY A 182 -4.44 -18.32 -19.21
N LYS A 183 -5.33 -17.72 -18.42
CA LYS A 183 -6.12 -16.56 -18.82
C LYS A 183 -5.60 -15.28 -18.15
N ASP A 184 -5.60 -14.17 -18.90
CA ASP A 184 -5.24 -12.85 -18.36
C ASP A 184 -6.51 -12.11 -17.91
N PRO A 185 -6.80 -12.02 -16.60
CA PRO A 185 -7.97 -11.32 -16.10
C PRO A 185 -7.93 -9.81 -16.38
N PHE A 186 -6.73 -9.22 -16.46
CA PHE A 186 -6.57 -7.78 -16.69
C PHE A 186 -6.98 -7.38 -18.11
N ALA A 187 -6.77 -8.26 -19.10
CA ALA A 187 -7.21 -8.02 -20.46
C ALA A 187 -8.74 -7.93 -20.57
N LEU A 188 -9.48 -8.50 -19.61
CA LEU A 188 -10.95 -8.54 -19.61
C LEU A 188 -11.59 -7.37 -18.82
N TYR A 189 -10.83 -6.46 -18.26
CA TYR A 189 -11.39 -5.34 -17.47
C TYR A 189 -12.34 -4.42 -18.27
N LYS A 190 -12.20 -4.40 -19.59
CA LYS A 190 -13.09 -3.64 -20.48
C LYS A 190 -14.38 -4.39 -20.85
N ASP A 191 -14.48 -5.65 -20.50
CA ASP A 191 -15.66 -6.51 -20.72
C ASP A 191 -16.08 -7.18 -19.39
N PRO A 192 -16.90 -6.49 -18.56
CA PRO A 192 -17.35 -7.01 -17.27
C PRO A 192 -18.08 -8.36 -17.36
N LYS A 193 -18.72 -8.65 -18.50
CA LYS A 193 -19.42 -9.94 -18.72
C LYS A 193 -18.40 -11.07 -18.89
N ALA A 194 -17.41 -10.89 -19.75
CA ALA A 194 -16.35 -11.89 -19.95
C ALA A 194 -15.50 -12.02 -18.67
N TYR A 195 -15.20 -10.92 -17.98
CA TYR A 195 -14.54 -10.95 -16.70
C TYR A 195 -15.33 -11.74 -15.65
N GLY A 196 -16.64 -11.49 -15.53
CA GLY A 196 -17.53 -12.23 -14.63
C GLY A 196 -17.55 -13.73 -14.91
N ALA A 197 -17.62 -14.12 -16.20
CA ALA A 197 -17.57 -15.53 -16.60
C ALA A 197 -16.24 -16.19 -16.18
N LEU A 198 -15.10 -15.52 -16.38
CA LEU A 198 -13.80 -16.00 -15.91
C LEU A 198 -13.76 -16.14 -14.37
N MET A 199 -14.25 -15.16 -13.63
CA MET A 199 -14.29 -15.21 -12.17
C MET A 199 -15.21 -16.32 -11.65
N ASP A 200 -16.30 -16.64 -12.35
CA ASP A 200 -17.17 -17.77 -12.02
C ASP A 200 -16.46 -19.12 -12.20
N GLU A 201 -15.65 -19.28 -13.24
CA GLU A 201 -14.82 -20.49 -13.44
C GLU A 201 -13.76 -20.60 -12.33
N VAL A 202 -13.10 -19.50 -12.00
CA VAL A 202 -12.13 -19.44 -10.90
C VAL A 202 -12.79 -19.79 -9.57
N GLY A 203 -13.95 -19.24 -9.30
CA GLY A 203 -14.73 -19.54 -8.09
C GLY A 203 -15.06 -21.03 -7.96
N LYS A 204 -15.46 -21.70 -9.05
CA LYS A 204 -15.67 -23.15 -9.05
C LYS A 204 -14.39 -23.91 -8.73
N SER A 205 -13.26 -23.53 -9.32
CA SER A 205 -11.95 -24.15 -9.04
C SER A 205 -11.53 -23.96 -7.57
N MET A 206 -11.75 -22.78 -7.00
CA MET A 206 -11.47 -22.53 -5.59
C MET A 206 -12.38 -23.35 -4.65
N ILE A 207 -13.66 -23.53 -5.00
CA ILE A 207 -14.59 -24.38 -4.25
C ILE A 207 -14.11 -25.82 -4.29
N ALA A 208 -13.72 -26.34 -5.45
CA ALA A 208 -13.15 -27.68 -5.57
C ALA A 208 -11.86 -27.88 -4.75
N CYS A 209 -11.06 -26.81 -4.61
CA CYS A 209 -9.83 -26.79 -3.81
C CYS A 209 -10.07 -26.63 -2.30
N LYS A 210 -11.30 -26.34 -1.85
CA LYS A 210 -11.59 -25.95 -0.45
C LYS A 210 -11.11 -26.98 0.55
N GLY A 211 -11.22 -28.29 0.23
CA GLY A 211 -10.74 -29.37 1.10
C GLY A 211 -9.23 -29.38 1.35
N ASN A 212 -8.44 -28.65 0.56
CA ASN A 212 -6.99 -28.49 0.73
C ASN A 212 -6.65 -27.35 1.71
N ILE A 213 -7.57 -26.38 1.83
CA ILE A 213 -7.34 -25.17 2.61
C ILE A 213 -7.61 -25.47 4.10
N LYS A 214 -6.57 -25.34 4.92
CA LYS A 214 -6.67 -25.48 6.37
C LYS A 214 -7.43 -24.30 6.96
N PHE A 215 -7.12 -23.07 6.49
CA PHE A 215 -7.82 -21.84 6.84
C PHE A 215 -7.61 -20.75 5.77
N TYR A 216 -8.57 -19.84 5.71
CA TYR A 216 -8.42 -18.56 5.03
C TYR A 216 -7.84 -17.55 6.01
N TRP A 217 -6.74 -16.88 5.64
CA TRP A 217 -6.07 -15.93 6.52
C TRP A 217 -6.38 -14.48 6.12
N ASP A 218 -6.54 -13.63 7.12
CA ASP A 218 -6.56 -12.17 7.00
C ASP A 218 -5.42 -11.54 7.79
N ASN A 219 -5.06 -12.15 8.93
CA ASN A 219 -3.91 -11.77 9.73
C ASN A 219 -2.68 -12.58 9.32
N LYS A 220 -1.60 -11.89 8.90
CA LYS A 220 -0.35 -12.54 8.49
C LYS A 220 0.25 -13.43 9.59
N ASP A 221 0.15 -13.03 10.86
CA ASP A 221 0.77 -13.76 11.96
C ASP A 221 0.13 -15.15 12.17
N GLN A 222 -1.18 -15.29 11.92
CA GLN A 222 -1.85 -16.59 11.89
C GLN A 222 -1.18 -17.53 10.89
N LEU A 223 -0.94 -17.05 9.66
CA LEU A 223 -0.30 -17.84 8.61
C LEU A 223 1.16 -18.16 8.96
N LEU A 224 1.93 -17.15 9.41
CA LEU A 224 3.32 -17.35 9.82
C LEU A 224 3.43 -18.43 10.90
N ASN A 225 2.55 -18.41 11.91
CA ASN A 225 2.53 -19.39 12.98
C ASN A 225 2.15 -20.80 12.50
N GLY A 226 1.15 -20.90 11.60
CA GLY A 226 0.77 -22.18 10.99
C GLY A 226 1.91 -22.82 10.19
N MET A 227 2.70 -22.01 9.48
CA MET A 227 3.87 -22.47 8.74
C MET A 227 5.04 -22.84 9.68
N ARG A 228 5.29 -22.08 10.74
CA ARG A 228 6.31 -22.41 11.76
C ARG A 228 6.02 -23.73 12.45
N ALA A 229 4.74 -23.98 12.74
CA ALA A 229 4.28 -25.22 13.37
C ALA A 229 4.25 -26.42 12.40
N GLY A 230 4.43 -26.21 11.08
CA GLY A 230 4.30 -27.26 10.06
C GLY A 230 2.85 -27.68 9.79
N GLU A 231 1.87 -26.97 10.33
CA GLU A 231 0.45 -27.19 10.05
C GLU A 231 0.04 -26.78 8.65
N VAL A 232 0.71 -25.77 8.12
CA VAL A 232 0.61 -25.30 6.73
C VAL A 232 1.95 -25.55 6.04
N VAL A 233 1.91 -26.27 4.92
CA VAL A 233 3.12 -26.64 4.15
C VAL A 233 3.31 -25.78 2.91
N GLY A 234 2.24 -25.13 2.44
CA GLY A 234 2.25 -24.21 1.32
C GLY A 234 1.11 -23.19 1.42
N ALA A 235 1.39 -21.96 1.04
CA ALA A 235 0.40 -20.89 1.09
C ALA A 235 0.63 -19.85 0.01
N MET A 236 -0.44 -19.17 -0.42
CA MET A 236 -0.30 -17.91 -1.11
C MET A 236 -0.10 -16.78 -0.09
N MET A 237 0.98 -16.00 -0.25
CA MET A 237 1.34 -14.94 0.69
C MET A 237 2.22 -13.88 0.01
N TRP A 238 2.38 -12.75 0.70
CA TRP A 238 3.36 -11.72 0.35
C TRP A 238 4.80 -12.24 0.48
N ASP A 239 5.67 -11.77 -0.39
CA ASP A 239 7.10 -12.02 -0.39
C ASP A 239 7.75 -11.82 0.99
N THR A 240 7.43 -10.72 1.67
CA THR A 240 7.96 -10.37 2.99
C THR A 240 7.68 -11.43 4.06
N GLY A 241 6.48 -12.02 4.04
CA GLY A 241 6.14 -13.10 4.96
C GLY A 241 6.98 -14.35 4.70
N GLY A 242 7.18 -14.69 3.43
CA GLY A 242 8.05 -15.77 3.01
C GLY A 242 9.51 -15.54 3.41
N TRP A 243 10.03 -14.34 3.19
CA TRP A 243 11.41 -13.99 3.56
C TRP A 243 11.63 -13.97 5.07
N LYS A 244 10.65 -13.48 5.83
CA LYS A 244 10.70 -13.56 7.30
C LYS A 244 10.78 -14.99 7.77
N LEU A 245 9.95 -15.90 7.25
CA LEU A 245 9.99 -17.32 7.58
C LEU A 245 11.28 -17.98 7.13
N ASN A 246 11.80 -17.63 5.96
CA ASN A 246 13.08 -18.16 5.45
C ASN A 246 14.25 -17.79 6.36
N ALA A 247 14.26 -16.57 6.91
CA ALA A 247 15.30 -16.15 7.85
C ALA A 247 15.30 -16.98 9.16
N GLU A 248 14.13 -17.48 9.56
CA GLU A 248 13.96 -18.32 10.75
C GLU A 248 14.15 -19.82 10.45
N LYS A 249 13.63 -20.26 9.30
CA LYS A 249 13.60 -21.66 8.82
C LYS A 249 13.95 -21.68 7.33
N PRO A 250 15.22 -21.93 6.96
CA PRO A 250 15.68 -21.85 5.57
C PRO A 250 14.95 -22.77 4.58
N GLU A 251 14.32 -23.85 5.09
CA GLU A 251 13.48 -24.73 4.28
C GLU A 251 12.15 -24.11 3.85
N ILE A 252 11.72 -23.02 4.48
CA ILE A 252 10.52 -22.26 4.04
C ILE A 252 10.99 -21.18 3.08
N GLN A 253 10.53 -21.25 1.84
CA GLN A 253 10.98 -20.37 0.78
C GLN A 253 9.79 -19.63 0.14
N PHE A 254 10.01 -18.38 -0.23
CA PHE A 254 9.14 -17.68 -1.16
C PHE A 254 9.51 -18.08 -2.59
N ILE A 255 8.52 -18.45 -3.36
CA ILE A 255 8.67 -18.92 -4.75
C ILE A 255 7.79 -18.05 -5.65
N ALA A 256 8.39 -17.42 -6.66
CA ALA A 256 7.63 -16.77 -7.71
C ALA A 256 6.93 -17.86 -8.56
N PRO A 257 5.58 -17.88 -8.63
CA PRO A 257 4.85 -18.92 -9.35
C PRO A 257 5.11 -18.88 -10.87
N LYS A 258 5.02 -20.03 -11.54
CA LYS A 258 5.22 -20.12 -12.99
C LYS A 258 4.23 -19.26 -13.78
N SER A 259 2.98 -19.15 -13.32
CA SER A 259 1.96 -18.29 -13.92
C SER A 259 2.20 -16.79 -13.64
N GLY A 260 3.14 -16.45 -12.77
CA GLY A 260 3.57 -15.10 -12.40
C GLY A 260 3.18 -14.72 -10.99
N ALA A 261 4.10 -14.09 -10.27
CA ALA A 261 3.80 -13.41 -9.02
C ALA A 261 2.95 -12.16 -9.31
N LEU A 262 2.06 -11.81 -8.39
CA LEU A 262 1.21 -10.63 -8.54
C LEU A 262 1.91 -9.42 -7.92
N GLY A 263 2.26 -8.43 -8.73
CA GLY A 263 2.95 -7.22 -8.28
C GLY A 263 1.98 -6.12 -7.86
N TRP A 264 2.20 -5.55 -6.70
CA TRP A 264 1.41 -4.44 -6.18
C TRP A 264 2.30 -3.26 -5.80
N ILE A 265 1.72 -2.06 -5.85
CA ILE A 265 2.33 -0.82 -5.41
C ILE A 265 1.32 -0.11 -4.52
N ASP A 266 1.68 0.13 -3.27
CA ASP A 266 0.90 0.98 -2.38
C ASP A 266 1.30 2.44 -2.57
N THR A 267 0.36 3.33 -2.39
CA THR A 267 0.49 4.73 -2.79
C THR A 267 0.32 5.68 -1.61
N PHE A 268 0.70 6.92 -1.84
CA PHE A 268 0.21 8.06 -1.10
C PHE A 268 -0.98 8.66 -1.86
N ALA A 269 -2.12 8.82 -1.21
CA ALA A 269 -3.31 9.46 -1.75
C ALA A 269 -3.89 10.43 -0.73
N ILE A 270 -4.34 11.62 -1.18
CA ILE A 270 -4.90 12.63 -0.29
C ILE A 270 -6.42 12.47 -0.28
N PRO A 271 -7.06 12.19 0.88
CA PRO A 271 -8.52 12.10 1.00
C PRO A 271 -9.21 13.42 0.62
N ALA A 272 -10.39 13.33 0.01
CA ALA A 272 -11.11 14.47 -0.59
C ALA A 272 -11.37 15.62 0.40
N LYS A 273 -11.64 15.30 1.67
CA LYS A 273 -11.90 16.27 2.75
C LYS A 273 -10.80 16.29 3.81
N GLY A 274 -9.56 15.88 3.46
CA GLY A 274 -8.38 16.05 4.30
C GLY A 274 -8.20 17.54 4.65
N ARG A 275 -7.80 17.81 5.89
CA ARG A 275 -7.72 19.18 6.43
C ARG A 275 -6.31 19.75 6.47
N ASN A 276 -5.31 18.86 6.39
CA ASN A 276 -3.91 19.26 6.51
C ASN A 276 -3.07 18.73 5.35
N ASP A 277 -3.31 19.23 4.14
CA ASP A 277 -2.54 18.87 2.94
C ASP A 277 -1.06 19.20 3.10
N ALA A 278 -0.71 20.29 3.81
CA ALA A 278 0.68 20.64 4.05
C ALA A 278 1.43 19.56 4.83
N ALA A 279 0.81 19.00 5.87
CA ALA A 279 1.37 17.88 6.63
C ALA A 279 1.48 16.60 5.78
N ALA A 280 0.46 16.35 4.91
CA ALA A 280 0.50 15.22 4.00
C ALA A 280 1.68 15.29 3.02
N TYR A 281 1.89 16.44 2.36
CA TYR A 281 3.03 16.63 1.47
C TYR A 281 4.38 16.62 2.21
N ALA A 282 4.44 17.18 3.42
CA ALA A 282 5.63 17.09 4.24
C ALA A 282 5.98 15.63 4.56
N TRP A 283 5.00 14.80 4.93
CA TRP A 283 5.17 13.37 5.18
C TRP A 283 5.62 12.61 3.95
N ILE A 284 5.01 12.85 2.78
CA ILE A 284 5.39 12.22 1.51
C ILE A 284 6.87 12.49 1.21
N ASN A 285 7.27 13.78 1.18
CA ASN A 285 8.64 14.17 0.88
C ASN A 285 9.65 13.65 1.92
N PHE A 286 9.25 13.59 3.20
CA PHE A 286 10.07 13.04 4.27
C PHE A 286 10.28 11.53 4.09
N ASN A 287 9.20 10.77 3.83
CA ASN A 287 9.27 9.32 3.66
C ASN A 287 10.06 8.90 2.40
N MET A 288 10.10 9.75 1.38
CA MET A 288 10.81 9.44 0.15
C MET A 288 12.30 9.80 0.20
N ARG A 289 12.80 10.37 1.29
CA ARG A 289 14.24 10.50 1.52
C ARG A 289 14.86 9.10 1.63
N PRO A 290 15.98 8.80 0.93
CA PRO A 290 16.55 7.44 0.87
C PRO A 290 16.77 6.78 2.23
N GLU A 291 17.30 7.53 3.21
CA GLU A 291 17.59 7.04 4.55
C GLU A 291 16.32 6.75 5.38
N ILE A 292 15.24 7.50 5.15
CA ILE A 292 13.94 7.25 5.79
C ILE A 292 13.24 6.08 5.11
N ALA A 293 13.20 6.09 3.78
CA ALA A 293 12.62 5.03 2.99
C ALA A 293 13.27 3.66 3.27
N ALA A 294 14.59 3.61 3.48
CA ALA A 294 15.29 2.39 3.88
C ALA A 294 14.84 1.85 5.25
N LYS A 295 14.56 2.73 6.23
CA LYS A 295 14.00 2.32 7.53
C LYS A 295 12.59 1.77 7.39
N VAL A 296 11.75 2.46 6.60
CA VAL A 296 10.38 1.99 6.30
C VAL A 296 10.41 0.65 5.58
N ALA A 297 11.28 0.50 4.56
CA ALA A 297 11.52 -0.77 3.87
C ALA A 297 11.92 -1.89 4.83
N GLY A 298 12.84 -1.62 5.74
CA GLY A 298 13.29 -2.59 6.75
C GLY A 298 12.17 -3.03 7.71
N SER A 299 11.30 -2.09 8.13
CA SER A 299 10.13 -2.39 8.97
C SER A 299 9.07 -3.19 8.22
N ALA A 300 8.74 -2.76 7.00
CA ALA A 300 7.75 -3.43 6.16
C ALA A 300 8.26 -4.78 5.61
N GLY A 301 9.58 -4.91 5.47
CA GLY A 301 10.25 -6.03 4.81
C GLY A 301 10.11 -5.98 3.27
N ASN A 302 9.69 -4.85 2.69
CA ASN A 302 9.47 -4.63 1.26
C ASN A 302 10.46 -3.60 0.69
N PHE A 303 10.29 -3.26 -0.58
CA PHE A 303 11.02 -2.18 -1.23
C PHE A 303 10.15 -0.93 -1.34
N THR A 304 10.78 0.25 -1.39
CA THR A 304 10.09 1.52 -1.60
C THR A 304 10.34 2.05 -3.01
N ALA A 305 9.50 2.99 -3.42
CA ALA A 305 9.68 3.73 -4.66
C ALA A 305 10.70 4.87 -4.53
N SER A 306 11.43 4.97 -3.42
CA SER A 306 12.46 5.98 -3.18
C SER A 306 13.73 5.64 -3.95
N LYS A 307 14.24 6.62 -4.71
CA LYS A 307 15.48 6.51 -5.47
C LYS A 307 16.67 6.46 -4.51
N GLY A 308 17.45 5.37 -4.58
CA GLY A 308 18.66 5.17 -3.77
C GLY A 308 18.42 4.50 -2.42
N ALA A 309 17.17 4.30 -1.99
CA ALA A 309 16.87 3.55 -0.77
C ALA A 309 17.31 2.08 -0.86
N ASP A 310 17.29 1.51 -2.06
CA ASP A 310 17.76 0.15 -2.35
C ASP A 310 19.26 -0.04 -2.03
N GLN A 311 20.07 1.01 -2.16
CA GLN A 311 21.49 0.97 -1.80
C GLN A 311 21.68 0.81 -0.28
N LEU A 312 20.76 1.36 0.51
CA LEU A 312 20.75 1.33 1.98
C LEU A 312 19.97 0.13 2.55
N ALA A 313 19.30 -0.66 1.70
CA ALA A 313 18.52 -1.82 2.13
C ALA A 313 19.42 -2.92 2.72
N ASP A 314 18.87 -3.68 3.68
CA ASP A 314 19.55 -4.82 4.31
C ASP A 314 20.07 -5.79 3.23
N PRO A 315 21.37 -6.18 3.25
CA PRO A 315 21.93 -7.17 2.33
C PRO A 315 21.16 -8.49 2.29
N LYS A 316 20.58 -8.93 3.41
CA LYS A 316 19.76 -10.15 3.47
C LYS A 316 18.49 -10.00 2.64
N LEU A 317 17.80 -8.84 2.74
CA LEU A 317 16.61 -8.56 1.95
C LEU A 317 16.93 -8.58 0.46
N LYS A 318 18.04 -7.97 0.04
CA LYS A 318 18.51 -8.01 -1.35
C LYS A 318 18.79 -9.43 -1.84
N ALA A 319 19.47 -10.25 -1.01
CA ALA A 319 19.78 -11.63 -1.34
C ALA A 319 18.50 -12.48 -1.47
N GLN A 320 17.54 -12.32 -0.57
CA GLN A 320 16.26 -13.02 -0.62
C GLN A 320 15.44 -12.64 -1.86
N PHE A 321 15.41 -11.36 -2.21
CA PHE A 321 14.76 -10.91 -3.44
C PHE A 321 15.43 -11.54 -4.68
N ALA A 322 16.74 -11.48 -4.79
CA ALA A 322 17.48 -12.05 -5.93
C ALA A 322 17.27 -13.57 -6.06
N ALA A 323 17.21 -14.29 -4.93
CA ALA A 323 16.94 -15.73 -4.91
C ALA A 323 15.51 -16.06 -5.34
N SER A 324 14.53 -15.23 -4.96
CA SER A 324 13.10 -15.43 -5.25
C SER A 324 12.74 -15.02 -6.68
N PHE A 325 13.45 -14.04 -7.26
CA PHE A 325 13.13 -13.43 -8.55
C PHE A 325 14.34 -13.46 -9.50
N PRO A 326 14.71 -14.63 -10.03
CA PRO A 326 15.60 -14.66 -11.20
C PRO A 326 14.96 -13.87 -12.36
N GLU A 327 15.76 -13.41 -13.32
CA GLU A 327 15.34 -12.49 -14.38
C GLU A 327 14.03 -12.88 -15.08
N ALA A 328 13.86 -14.17 -15.38
CA ALA A 328 12.65 -14.68 -16.02
C ALA A 328 11.40 -14.52 -15.13
N ALA A 329 11.54 -14.77 -13.83
CA ALA A 329 10.43 -14.61 -12.87
C ALA A 329 10.07 -13.14 -12.69
N LEU A 330 11.08 -12.24 -12.64
CA LEU A 330 10.86 -10.80 -12.52
C LEU A 330 10.14 -10.24 -13.76
N LYS A 331 10.50 -10.68 -14.96
CA LYS A 331 9.81 -10.31 -16.21
C LYS A 331 8.37 -10.83 -16.26
N ASN A 332 8.05 -11.89 -15.54
CA ASN A 332 6.72 -12.50 -15.51
C ASN A 332 5.82 -11.94 -14.39
N VAL A 333 6.26 -10.96 -13.61
CA VAL A 333 5.41 -10.32 -12.59
C VAL A 333 4.19 -9.68 -13.23
N LYS A 334 3.00 -10.00 -12.70
CA LYS A 334 1.70 -9.48 -13.14
C LYS A 334 1.37 -8.25 -12.29
N TRP A 335 1.79 -7.08 -12.74
CA TRP A 335 1.52 -5.82 -12.04
C TRP A 335 0.05 -5.45 -12.11
N TYR A 336 -0.55 -5.12 -10.96
CA TYR A 336 -1.95 -4.70 -10.90
C TYR A 336 -2.17 -3.40 -11.67
N PRO A 337 -3.01 -3.40 -12.72
CA PRO A 337 -3.48 -2.18 -13.35
C PRO A 337 -4.57 -1.54 -12.49
N ALA A 338 -4.95 -0.31 -12.84
CA ALA A 338 -6.12 0.33 -12.27
C ALA A 338 -7.37 -0.56 -12.45
N VAL A 339 -8.16 -0.69 -11.38
CA VAL A 339 -9.41 -1.47 -11.40
C VAL A 339 -10.55 -0.55 -11.84
N PRO A 340 -11.24 -0.87 -12.93
CA PRO A 340 -12.46 -0.15 -13.32
C PRO A 340 -13.57 -0.29 -12.28
N ALA A 341 -14.44 0.70 -12.22
CA ALA A 341 -15.64 0.66 -11.40
C ALA A 341 -16.51 -0.58 -11.71
N GLY A 342 -17.09 -1.17 -10.67
CA GLY A 342 -17.96 -2.36 -10.77
C GLY A 342 -17.24 -3.71 -10.87
N ILE A 343 -15.93 -3.75 -11.14
CA ILE A 343 -15.16 -5.01 -11.17
C ILE A 343 -15.09 -5.64 -9.78
N GLU A 344 -14.94 -4.82 -8.75
CA GLU A 344 -14.85 -5.30 -7.35
C GLU A 344 -16.15 -5.98 -6.89
N ASP A 345 -17.31 -5.53 -7.35
CA ASP A 345 -18.60 -6.17 -7.04
C ASP A 345 -18.69 -7.58 -7.65
N ILE A 346 -18.13 -7.78 -8.84
CA ILE A 346 -18.06 -9.11 -9.47
C ILE A 346 -17.18 -10.03 -8.61
N GLU A 347 -15.99 -9.58 -8.23
CA GLU A 347 -15.05 -10.31 -7.39
C GLU A 347 -15.67 -10.66 -6.02
N GLY A 348 -16.31 -9.67 -5.38
CA GLY A 348 -16.98 -9.82 -4.09
C GLY A 348 -18.01 -10.94 -4.09
N ARG A 349 -18.91 -10.96 -5.09
CA ARG A 349 -19.91 -12.03 -5.23
C ARG A 349 -19.29 -13.43 -5.38
N VAL A 350 -18.16 -13.54 -6.08
CA VAL A 350 -17.46 -14.83 -6.24
C VAL A 350 -16.82 -15.26 -4.93
N LEU A 351 -16.14 -14.34 -4.23
CA LEU A 351 -15.53 -14.61 -2.92
C LEU A 351 -16.58 -15.04 -1.89
N ASP A 352 -17.73 -14.40 -1.86
CA ASP A 352 -18.84 -14.76 -0.97
C ASP A 352 -19.35 -16.18 -1.26
N ARG A 353 -19.49 -16.58 -2.53
CA ARG A 353 -19.85 -17.95 -2.91
C ARG A 353 -18.80 -18.97 -2.48
N VAL A 354 -17.51 -18.67 -2.69
CA VAL A 354 -16.41 -19.55 -2.24
C VAL A 354 -16.45 -19.70 -0.72
N LYS A 355 -16.68 -18.61 0.02
CA LYS A 355 -16.79 -18.62 1.47
C LYS A 355 -17.97 -19.46 1.93
N ALA A 356 -19.14 -19.30 1.33
CA ALA A 356 -20.39 -19.96 1.69
C ALA A 356 -20.48 -21.44 1.25
N ALA A 357 -19.67 -21.89 0.28
CA ALA A 357 -19.68 -23.29 -0.16
C ALA A 357 -19.31 -24.22 1.00
N ASN A 358 -20.03 -25.35 1.13
CA ASN A 358 -19.84 -26.38 2.17
C ASN A 358 -18.68 -27.34 1.83
#